data_43cfd9f27e3da4f0e30d5dc81f79356a
#
_entry.id   43cfd9f27e3da4f0e30d5dc81f79356a
#
_cell.length_a   1.000
_cell.length_b   1.000
_cell.length_c   1.000
_cell.angle_alpha   90.00
_cell.angle_beta   90.00
_cell.angle_gamma   90.00
#
_symmetry.space_group_name_H-M   'P 1'
#
loop_
_entity.id
_entity.type
_entity.pdbx_description
1 polymer ?
#
loop_
_entity_poly.entity_id
_entity_poly.type
_entity_poly.pdbx_seq_one_letter_code
_entity_poly.pdbx_strand_id
1 'polypeptide(L)'
;MSEKNTRKQIRTLYLMTTVGYFQIAAASWVALLALRGFSLLQIGMLESIFHIVSLCFELPSGVVADVFGRRKTLIASQMASLISGTLMIFSTGFATTALALGCSALSYNLASGTREALAYDNLKQNGDEWFYARFSSTEMMLYRITNSTATLCAGLALWLGYRRAYAI
;
A
#
# COMPACT_ATOMS: atom_id res chain seq x y z
N MET A 1 1.56 12.94 25.37
CA MET A 1 1.64 11.45 25.18
C MET A 1 2.97 10.99 25.74
N SER A 2 3.14 9.79 26.32
CA SER A 2 4.45 9.37 26.87
C SER A 2 5.45 9.10 25.72
N GLU A 3 6.72 9.48 25.85
CA GLU A 3 7.82 9.22 24.90
C GLU A 3 7.86 7.72 24.48
N LYS A 4 7.58 6.82 25.40
CA LYS A 4 7.47 5.37 25.15
C LYS A 4 6.39 5.02 24.12
N ASN A 5 5.26 5.75 24.10
CA ASN A 5 4.19 5.55 23.15
C ASN A 5 4.56 6.02 21.74
N THR A 6 5.27 7.14 21.63
CA THR A 6 5.75 7.67 20.34
C THR A 6 6.76 6.73 19.69
N ARG A 7 7.73 6.23 20.43
CA ARG A 7 8.71 5.25 19.94
C ARG A 7 8.03 3.95 19.46
N LYS A 8 7.03 3.46 20.23
CA LYS A 8 6.24 2.29 19.83
C LYS A 8 5.49 2.53 18.52
N GLN A 9 4.89 3.71 18.37
CA GLN A 9 4.13 4.06 17.18
C GLN A 9 5.02 4.19 15.94
N ILE A 10 6.18 4.87 16.04
CA ILE A 10 7.17 4.96 14.97
C ILE A 10 7.64 3.57 14.54
N ARG A 11 7.94 2.68 15.51
CA ARG A 11 8.30 1.29 15.21
C ARG A 11 7.18 0.55 14.47
N THR A 12 5.93 0.79 14.84
CA THR A 12 4.77 0.19 14.15
C THR A 12 4.67 0.70 12.73
N LEU A 13 4.89 2.01 12.48
CA LEU A 13 4.91 2.57 11.12
C LEU A 13 6.01 1.94 10.26
N TYR A 14 7.23 1.78 10.78
CA TYR A 14 8.29 1.07 10.07
C TYR A 14 7.94 -0.38 9.75
N LEU A 15 7.32 -1.12 10.69
CA LEU A 15 6.85 -2.48 10.43
C LEU A 15 5.77 -2.51 9.35
N MET A 16 4.82 -1.56 9.37
CA MET A 16 3.79 -1.45 8.35
C MET A 16 4.40 -1.18 6.97
N THR A 17 5.42 -0.31 6.88
CA THR A 17 6.15 -0.06 5.64
C THR A 17 6.84 -1.33 5.14
N THR A 18 7.61 -2.00 6.01
CA THR A 18 8.35 -3.20 5.63
C THR A 18 7.43 -4.35 5.19
N VAL A 19 6.38 -4.63 5.95
CA VAL A 19 5.44 -5.71 5.61
C VAL A 19 4.57 -5.33 4.41
N GLY A 20 4.07 -4.09 4.37
CA GLY A 20 3.14 -3.64 3.32
C GLY A 20 3.78 -3.54 1.93
N TYR A 21 5.07 -3.28 1.84
CA TYR A 21 5.80 -3.21 0.56
C TYR A 21 6.51 -4.51 0.18
N PHE A 22 6.49 -5.53 1.01
CA PHE A 22 6.99 -6.86 0.65
C PHE A 22 5.90 -7.64 -0.10
N GLN A 23 5.67 -7.27 -1.35
CA GLN A 23 4.65 -7.88 -2.21
C GLN A 23 5.29 -8.43 -3.47
N ILE A 24 5.58 -9.72 -3.49
CA ILE A 24 6.23 -10.39 -4.64
C ILE A 24 5.35 -10.38 -5.90
N ALA A 25 4.03 -10.39 -5.73
CA ALA A 25 3.06 -10.31 -6.84
C ALA A 25 3.07 -8.92 -7.50
N ALA A 26 3.34 -7.84 -6.74
CA ALA A 26 3.31 -6.47 -7.26
C ALA A 26 4.36 -6.22 -8.35
N ALA A 27 5.54 -6.84 -8.26
CA ALA A 27 6.57 -6.71 -9.28
C ALA A 27 6.27 -7.52 -10.56
N SER A 28 5.43 -8.54 -10.48
CA SER A 28 5.11 -9.46 -11.59
C SER A 28 3.66 -9.39 -12.04
N TRP A 29 2.88 -8.42 -11.56
CA TRP A 29 1.42 -8.39 -11.73
C TRP A 29 0.99 -8.45 -13.22
N VAL A 30 1.70 -7.75 -14.13
CA VAL A 30 1.45 -7.80 -15.58
C VAL A 30 1.62 -9.22 -16.12
N ALA A 31 2.73 -9.88 -15.77
CA ALA A 31 3.01 -11.24 -16.20
C ALA A 31 2.01 -12.25 -15.60
N LEU A 32 1.64 -12.06 -14.32
CA LEU A 32 0.64 -12.90 -13.65
C LEU A 32 -0.75 -12.77 -14.30
N LEU A 33 -1.15 -11.58 -14.74
CA LEU A 33 -2.41 -11.39 -15.48
C LEU A 33 -2.32 -11.95 -16.91
N ALA A 34 -1.20 -11.77 -17.60
CA ALA A 34 -0.98 -12.35 -18.91
C ALA A 34 -1.06 -13.88 -18.85
N LEU A 35 -0.48 -14.54 -17.85
CA LEU A 35 -0.61 -15.99 -17.63
C LEU A 35 -2.05 -16.45 -17.38
N ARG A 36 -2.93 -15.54 -16.92
CA ARG A 36 -4.38 -15.81 -16.78
C ARG A 36 -5.16 -15.61 -18.08
N GLY A 37 -4.50 -15.22 -19.16
CA GLY A 37 -5.12 -15.00 -20.46
C GLY A 37 -5.66 -13.59 -20.69
N PHE A 38 -5.32 -12.62 -19.84
CA PHE A 38 -5.63 -11.22 -20.09
C PHE A 38 -4.77 -10.70 -21.24
N SER A 39 -5.38 -10.01 -22.21
CA SER A 39 -4.66 -9.31 -23.26
C SER A 39 -3.92 -8.08 -22.71
N LEU A 40 -2.86 -7.64 -23.36
CA LEU A 40 -2.15 -6.41 -22.98
C LEU A 40 -3.07 -5.18 -22.92
N LEU A 41 -4.05 -5.12 -23.82
CA LEU A 41 -5.08 -4.06 -23.78
C LEU A 41 -5.90 -4.10 -22.50
N GLN A 42 -6.37 -5.28 -22.09
CA GLN A 42 -7.11 -5.44 -20.85
C GLN A 42 -6.27 -5.08 -19.61
N ILE A 43 -4.99 -5.45 -19.60
CA ILE A 43 -4.06 -5.10 -18.53
C ILE A 43 -3.85 -3.58 -18.50
N GLY A 44 -3.67 -2.92 -19.64
CA GLY A 44 -3.60 -1.46 -19.73
C GLY A 44 -4.87 -0.76 -19.25
N MET A 45 -6.06 -1.31 -19.56
CA MET A 45 -7.33 -0.80 -19.05
C MET A 45 -7.42 -0.94 -17.52
N LEU A 46 -6.99 -2.07 -16.95
CA LEU A 46 -6.93 -2.29 -15.51
C LEU A 46 -6.01 -1.29 -14.80
N GLU A 47 -4.84 -1.03 -15.38
CA GLU A 47 -3.91 0.00 -14.88
C GLU A 47 -4.54 1.39 -14.94
N SER A 48 -5.23 1.71 -16.04
CA SER A 48 -5.95 2.98 -16.18
C SER A 48 -7.03 3.15 -15.12
N ILE A 49 -7.78 2.08 -14.79
CA ILE A 49 -8.78 2.10 -13.72
C ILE A 49 -8.12 2.42 -12.37
N PHE A 50 -6.98 1.79 -12.05
CA PHE A 50 -6.23 2.11 -10.83
C PHE A 50 -5.88 3.60 -10.75
N HIS A 51 -5.32 4.16 -11.82
CA HIS A 51 -4.90 5.56 -11.86
C HIS A 51 -6.07 6.54 -11.83
N ILE A 52 -7.19 6.23 -12.52
CA ILE A 52 -8.41 7.07 -12.49
C ILE A 52 -8.99 7.11 -11.07
N VAL A 53 -9.13 5.95 -10.42
CA VAL A 53 -9.61 5.88 -9.03
C VAL A 53 -8.65 6.61 -8.12
N SER A 54 -7.34 6.42 -8.28
CA SER A 54 -6.33 7.13 -7.48
C SER A 54 -6.46 8.64 -7.63
N LEU A 55 -6.57 9.16 -8.85
CA LEU A 55 -6.74 10.59 -9.11
C LEU A 55 -8.02 11.16 -8.47
N CYS A 56 -9.14 10.43 -8.59
CA CYS A 56 -10.41 10.86 -8.00
C CYS A 56 -10.38 10.92 -6.46
N PHE A 57 -9.60 10.04 -5.82
CA PHE A 57 -9.55 9.95 -4.35
C PHE A 57 -8.34 10.64 -3.72
N GLU A 58 -7.44 11.22 -4.49
CA GLU A 58 -6.24 11.90 -3.98
C GLU A 58 -6.61 13.05 -3.03
N LEU A 59 -7.44 13.98 -3.46
CA LEU A 59 -7.91 15.10 -2.62
C LEU A 59 -8.88 14.64 -1.52
N PRO A 60 -9.92 13.82 -1.80
CA PRO A 60 -10.84 13.37 -0.77
C PRO A 60 -10.16 12.59 0.37
N SER A 61 -9.12 11.81 0.09
CA SER A 61 -8.41 11.03 1.12
C SER A 61 -7.74 11.91 2.17
N GLY A 62 -7.18 13.06 1.77
CA GLY A 62 -6.63 14.05 2.69
C GLY A 62 -7.70 14.63 3.63
N VAL A 63 -8.85 15.02 3.07
CA VAL A 63 -9.99 15.51 3.87
C VAL A 63 -10.50 14.44 4.84
N VAL A 64 -10.59 13.19 4.42
CA VAL A 64 -10.96 12.05 5.29
C VAL A 64 -9.98 11.92 6.45
N ALA A 65 -8.68 12.04 6.20
CA ALA A 65 -7.64 11.95 7.23
C ALA A 65 -7.75 13.09 8.26
N ASP A 66 -8.09 14.30 7.82
CA ASP A 66 -8.22 15.46 8.69
C ASP A 66 -9.51 15.43 9.52
N VAL A 67 -10.65 15.00 8.92
CA VAL A 67 -11.95 14.96 9.59
C VAL A 67 -12.10 13.76 10.53
N PHE A 68 -11.76 12.55 10.07
CA PHE A 68 -11.95 11.32 10.85
C PHE A 68 -10.74 10.95 11.71
N GLY A 69 -9.62 11.61 11.49
CA GLY A 69 -8.36 11.40 12.20
C GLY A 69 -7.44 10.38 11.52
N ARG A 70 -6.17 10.74 11.44
CA ARG A 70 -5.12 10.02 10.69
C ARG A 70 -4.99 8.54 11.05
N ARG A 71 -5.11 8.19 12.34
CA ARG A 71 -5.04 6.79 12.78
C ARG A 71 -6.18 5.94 12.23
N LYS A 72 -7.42 6.46 12.22
CA LYS A 72 -8.58 5.73 11.69
C LYS A 72 -8.48 5.57 10.18
N THR A 73 -7.99 6.59 9.49
CA THR A 73 -7.77 6.57 8.04
C THR A 73 -6.72 5.53 7.65
N LEU A 74 -5.63 5.39 8.42
CA LEU A 74 -4.65 4.31 8.19
C LEU A 74 -5.25 2.92 8.43
N ILE A 75 -6.12 2.75 9.42
CA ILE A 75 -6.81 1.47 9.62
C ILE A 75 -7.72 1.17 8.44
N ALA A 76 -8.50 2.15 7.97
CA ALA A 76 -9.35 2.01 6.79
C ALA A 76 -8.54 1.66 5.53
N SER A 77 -7.38 2.29 5.34
CA SER A 77 -6.43 1.95 4.27
C SER A 77 -6.01 0.47 4.33
N GLN A 78 -5.60 -0.03 5.50
CA GLN A 78 -5.21 -1.43 5.65
C GLN A 78 -6.38 -2.40 5.40
N MET A 79 -7.59 -2.04 5.82
CA MET A 79 -8.79 -2.84 5.51
C MET A 79 -9.05 -2.87 4.01
N ALA A 80 -8.97 -1.73 3.31
CA ALA A 80 -9.11 -1.65 1.85
C ALA A 80 -8.03 -2.49 1.14
N SER A 81 -6.79 -2.50 1.64
CA SER A 81 -5.70 -3.35 1.13
C SER A 81 -6.02 -4.84 1.28
N LEU A 82 -6.50 -5.27 2.45
CA LEU A 82 -6.91 -6.66 2.69
C LEU A 82 -8.07 -7.09 1.79
N ILE A 83 -9.06 -6.21 1.60
CA ILE A 83 -10.17 -6.46 0.67
C ILE A 83 -9.65 -6.59 -0.76
N SER A 84 -8.78 -5.68 -1.19
CA SER A 84 -8.14 -5.74 -2.52
C SER A 84 -7.39 -7.06 -2.73
N GLY A 85 -6.51 -7.44 -1.80
CA GLY A 85 -5.76 -8.70 -1.88
C GLY A 85 -6.66 -9.92 -1.94
N THR A 86 -7.71 -9.95 -1.10
CA THR A 86 -8.69 -11.03 -1.09
C THR A 86 -9.45 -11.12 -2.43
N LEU A 87 -9.95 -9.98 -2.93
CA LEU A 87 -10.59 -9.92 -4.24
C LEU A 87 -9.64 -10.37 -5.36
N MET A 88 -8.36 -10.00 -5.29
CA MET A 88 -7.37 -10.39 -6.28
C MET A 88 -7.18 -11.92 -6.31
N ILE A 89 -7.09 -12.57 -5.13
CA ILE A 89 -6.96 -14.03 -5.01
C ILE A 89 -8.15 -14.76 -5.63
N PHE A 90 -9.38 -14.27 -5.39
CA PHE A 90 -10.61 -14.88 -5.85
C PHE A 90 -11.12 -14.33 -7.19
N SER A 91 -10.43 -13.34 -7.78
CA SER A 91 -10.85 -12.77 -9.06
C SER A 91 -10.90 -13.83 -10.16
N THR A 92 -11.98 -13.84 -10.95
CA THR A 92 -12.19 -14.80 -12.06
C THR A 92 -12.15 -14.13 -13.43
N GLY A 93 -12.32 -12.83 -13.50
CA GLY A 93 -12.38 -12.09 -14.77
C GLY A 93 -12.06 -10.62 -14.62
N PHE A 94 -12.23 -9.87 -15.72
CA PHE A 94 -11.88 -8.46 -15.82
C PHE A 94 -12.57 -7.59 -14.75
N ALA A 95 -13.88 -7.70 -14.57
CA ALA A 95 -14.65 -6.87 -13.66
C ALA A 95 -14.22 -7.05 -12.18
N THR A 96 -13.98 -8.29 -11.75
CA THR A 96 -13.54 -8.59 -10.39
C THR A 96 -12.11 -8.13 -10.13
N THR A 97 -11.24 -8.22 -11.15
CA THR A 97 -9.87 -7.70 -11.08
C THR A 97 -9.86 -6.17 -11.04
N ALA A 98 -10.73 -5.52 -11.85
CA ALA A 98 -10.91 -4.07 -11.84
C ALA A 98 -11.38 -3.55 -10.47
N LEU A 99 -12.33 -4.25 -9.85
CA LEU A 99 -12.81 -3.93 -8.50
C LEU A 99 -11.69 -4.05 -7.46
N ALA A 100 -10.89 -5.11 -7.54
CA ALA A 100 -9.74 -5.32 -6.67
C ALA A 100 -8.72 -4.17 -6.80
N LEU A 101 -8.40 -3.75 -8.03
CA LEU A 101 -7.49 -2.63 -8.30
C LEU A 101 -8.07 -1.29 -7.83
N GLY A 102 -9.38 -1.07 -7.96
CA GLY A 102 -10.06 0.10 -7.39
C GLY A 102 -9.91 0.17 -5.86
N CYS A 103 -10.10 -0.95 -5.16
CA CYS A 103 -9.86 -1.05 -3.72
C CYS A 103 -8.39 -0.81 -3.36
N SER A 104 -7.45 -1.29 -4.21
CA SER A 104 -6.02 -1.05 -4.03
C SER A 104 -5.68 0.45 -4.15
N ALA A 105 -6.21 1.12 -5.17
CA ALA A 105 -6.03 2.56 -5.37
C ALA A 105 -6.58 3.37 -4.18
N LEU A 106 -7.75 3.01 -3.67
CA LEU A 106 -8.34 3.64 -2.49
C LEU A 106 -7.45 3.43 -1.25
N SER A 107 -6.95 2.21 -1.04
CA SER A 107 -5.99 1.91 0.04
C SER A 107 -4.74 2.77 -0.06
N TYR A 108 -4.16 2.87 -1.25
CA TYR A 108 -2.97 3.67 -1.52
C TYR A 108 -3.19 5.13 -1.16
N ASN A 109 -4.28 5.74 -1.64
CA ASN A 109 -4.58 7.15 -1.37
C ASN A 109 -4.86 7.44 0.10
N LEU A 110 -5.60 6.57 0.80
CA LEU A 110 -5.85 6.72 2.23
C LEU A 110 -4.56 6.60 3.07
N ALA A 111 -3.57 5.85 2.62
CA ALA A 111 -2.26 5.74 3.28
C ALA A 111 -1.33 6.91 2.93
N SER A 112 -1.40 7.39 1.69
CA SER A 112 -0.53 8.44 1.16
C SER A 112 -0.69 9.73 1.96
N GLY A 113 0.43 10.31 2.41
CA GLY A 113 0.44 11.52 3.25
C GLY A 113 -0.06 11.31 4.69
N THR A 114 -1.01 10.40 4.93
CA THR A 114 -1.58 10.16 6.27
C THR A 114 -0.54 9.57 7.22
N ARG A 115 0.34 8.70 6.72
CA ARG A 115 1.40 8.05 7.49
C ARG A 115 2.45 9.05 7.96
N GLU A 116 2.96 9.86 7.05
CA GLU A 116 3.94 10.91 7.32
C GLU A 116 3.37 11.96 8.26
N ALA A 117 2.13 12.37 8.01
CA ALA A 117 1.46 13.34 8.83
C ALA A 117 1.19 12.81 10.25
N LEU A 118 0.82 11.53 10.41
CA LEU A 118 0.65 10.91 11.73
C LEU A 118 1.98 10.84 12.50
N ALA A 119 3.07 10.51 11.81
CA ALA A 119 4.41 10.48 12.41
C ALA A 119 4.85 11.88 12.86
N TYR A 120 4.66 12.89 11.99
CA TYR A 120 4.99 14.27 12.30
C TYR A 120 4.22 14.81 13.51
N ASP A 121 2.90 14.61 13.54
CA ASP A 121 2.07 15.08 14.67
C ASP A 121 2.49 14.47 16.00
N ASN A 122 2.83 13.18 16.01
CA ASN A 122 3.25 12.51 17.22
C ASN A 122 4.63 13.01 17.71
N LEU A 123 5.54 13.25 16.80
CA LEU A 123 6.84 13.82 17.12
C LEU A 123 6.69 15.27 17.64
N LYS A 124 5.88 16.07 16.96
CA LYS A 124 5.58 17.45 17.34
C LYS A 124 4.98 17.56 18.75
N GLN A 125 4.00 16.71 19.07
CA GLN A 125 3.37 16.66 20.40
C GLN A 125 4.35 16.35 21.54
N ASN A 126 5.51 15.74 21.24
CA ASN A 126 6.53 15.41 22.22
C ASN A 126 7.76 16.35 22.17
N GLY A 127 7.76 17.34 21.28
CA GLY A 127 8.91 18.25 21.10
C GLY A 127 10.09 17.63 20.35
N ASP A 128 9.87 16.49 19.67
CA ASP A 128 10.88 15.73 18.94
C ASP A 128 10.80 15.97 17.42
N GLU A 129 10.36 17.16 16.97
CA GLU A 129 10.20 17.47 15.53
C GLU A 129 11.47 17.26 14.72
N TRP A 130 12.63 17.51 15.31
CA TRP A 130 13.95 17.30 14.70
C TRP A 130 14.18 15.85 14.26
N PHE A 131 13.51 14.89 14.88
CA PHE A 131 13.62 13.47 14.54
C PHE A 131 12.85 13.10 13.26
N TYR A 132 11.94 13.97 12.78
CA TYR A 132 11.11 13.68 11.61
C TYR A 132 11.93 13.45 10.34
N ALA A 133 12.98 14.21 10.10
CA ALA A 133 13.85 14.01 8.94
C ALA A 133 14.50 12.61 8.96
N ARG A 134 14.93 12.15 10.14
CA ARG A 134 15.47 10.80 10.33
C ARG A 134 14.40 9.71 10.14
N PHE A 135 13.19 9.95 10.64
CA PHE A 135 12.05 9.05 10.42
C PHE A 135 11.78 8.87 8.93
N SER A 136 11.60 9.97 8.19
CA SER A 136 11.29 9.96 6.76
C SER A 136 12.40 9.28 5.94
N SER A 137 13.67 9.59 6.22
CA SER A 137 14.81 8.95 5.55
C SER A 137 14.87 7.45 5.80
N THR A 138 14.62 7.01 7.04
CA THR A 138 14.60 5.59 7.40
C THR A 138 13.43 4.87 6.75
N GLU A 139 12.25 5.49 6.72
CA GLU A 139 11.06 4.93 6.05
C GLU A 139 11.30 4.75 4.55
N MET A 140 11.87 5.75 3.89
CA MET A 140 12.24 5.68 2.47
C MET A 140 13.26 4.56 2.20
N MET A 141 14.27 4.41 3.07
CA MET A 141 15.27 3.35 2.96
C MET A 141 14.62 1.96 3.12
N LEU A 142 13.76 1.77 4.12
CA LEU A 142 13.02 0.53 4.33
C LEU A 142 12.14 0.21 3.12
N TYR A 143 11.40 1.18 2.61
CA TYR A 143 10.61 1.04 1.38
C TYR A 143 11.48 0.56 0.22
N ARG A 144 12.62 1.23 -0.05
CA ARG A 144 13.50 0.88 -1.17
C ARG A 144 14.08 -0.53 -1.04
N ILE A 145 14.59 -0.89 0.14
CA ILE A 145 15.16 -2.22 0.40
C ILE A 145 14.08 -3.30 0.24
N THR A 146 12.92 -3.11 0.85
CA THR A 146 11.83 -4.09 0.83
C THR A 146 11.28 -4.29 -0.58
N ASN A 147 10.99 -3.19 -1.27
CA ASN A 147 10.48 -3.24 -2.64
C ASN A 147 11.51 -3.85 -3.62
N SER A 148 12.80 -3.52 -3.48
CA SER A 148 13.86 -4.12 -4.31
C SER A 148 13.99 -5.62 -4.06
N THR A 149 13.91 -6.05 -2.79
CA THR A 149 13.95 -7.47 -2.43
C THR A 149 12.73 -8.21 -2.99
N ALA A 150 11.53 -7.63 -2.87
CA ALA A 150 10.32 -8.19 -3.46
C ALA A 150 10.42 -8.31 -4.99
N THR A 151 11.02 -7.30 -5.65
CA THR A 151 11.24 -7.31 -7.10
C THR A 151 12.24 -8.40 -7.52
N LEU A 152 13.31 -8.62 -6.76
CA LEU A 152 14.23 -9.74 -7.01
C LEU A 152 13.54 -11.11 -6.86
N CYS A 153 12.53 -11.19 -5.98
CA CYS A 153 11.70 -12.39 -5.80
C CYS A 153 10.55 -12.52 -6.83
N ALA A 154 10.44 -11.62 -7.82
CA ALA A 154 9.36 -11.64 -8.80
C ALA A 154 9.25 -12.96 -9.59
N GLY A 155 10.39 -13.60 -9.91
CA GLY A 155 10.42 -14.93 -10.53
C GLY A 155 9.78 -16.02 -9.68
N LEU A 156 9.89 -15.93 -8.35
CA LEU A 156 9.21 -16.83 -7.43
C LEU A 156 7.69 -16.68 -7.50
N ALA A 157 7.19 -15.45 -7.66
CA ALA A 157 5.74 -15.22 -7.84
C ALA A 157 5.20 -15.91 -9.09
N LEU A 158 5.93 -15.90 -10.20
CA LEU A 158 5.55 -16.59 -11.43
C LEU A 158 5.56 -18.12 -11.24
N TRP A 159 6.55 -18.65 -10.53
CA TRP A 159 6.65 -20.08 -10.22
C TRP A 159 5.53 -20.57 -9.30
N LEU A 160 5.16 -19.79 -8.28
CA LEU A 160 4.07 -20.09 -7.35
C LEU A 160 2.69 -20.02 -8.02
N GLY A 161 2.56 -19.26 -9.08
CA GLY A 161 1.32 -18.95 -9.76
C GLY A 161 0.47 -17.89 -9.06
N TYR A 162 -0.52 -17.38 -9.79
CA TYR A 162 -1.28 -16.19 -9.45
C TYR A 162 -1.84 -16.17 -8.02
N ARG A 163 -2.66 -17.19 -7.65
CA ARG A 163 -3.34 -17.18 -6.34
C ARG A 163 -2.40 -17.22 -5.16
N ARG A 164 -1.33 -18.02 -5.26
CA ARG A 164 -0.35 -18.17 -4.18
C ARG A 164 0.52 -16.92 -4.06
N ALA A 165 0.87 -16.30 -5.19
CA ALA A 165 1.67 -15.08 -5.20
C ALA A 165 0.95 -13.89 -4.51
N TYR A 166 -0.38 -13.81 -4.61
CA TYR A 166 -1.18 -12.79 -3.93
C TYR A 166 -1.56 -13.17 -2.49
N ALA A 167 -1.37 -14.42 -2.08
CA ALA A 167 -1.65 -14.88 -0.71
C ALA A 167 -0.47 -14.69 0.26
N ILE A 168 0.71 -14.36 -0.27
CA ILE A 168 1.96 -14.09 0.47
C ILE A 168 2.15 -12.57 0.61
#